data_2ae1aef2f27b59d79589d30cd781127f
#
_entry.id   2ae1aef2f27b59d79589d30cd781127f
#
_cell.length_a   1.000
_cell.length_b   1.000
_cell.length_c   1.000
_cell.angle_alpha   90.00
_cell.angle_beta   90.00
_cell.angle_gamma   90.00
#
_symmetry.space_group_name_H-M   'P 1'
#
loop_
_entity.id
_entity.type
_entity.pdbx_description
1 polymer ?
#
loop_
_entity_poly.entity_id
_entity_poly.type
_entity_poly.pdbx_seq_one_letter_code
_entity_poly.pdbx_strand_id
1 'polypeptide(L)'
;IKEDGVLRVITRNSPATYFEDRNGETGFEYELVKRFADDLGVELKIETADNLDDMFTKLGQPDGPALAAAGLVSSEKRLQQAKFSHPYLEVTPQIIYRNGQSRPTSAADLVGKRITVLKGSSHAEQLAELKKKYPGIDYEESDAVEVVDLLRMVDEGQIDLTLVDSNEVAMNQVYFPNVRVA
;
A
#
# COMPACT_ATOMS: atom_id res chain seq x y z
N ILE A 1 13.45 -10.86 -19.80
CA ILE A 1 12.00 -11.04 -19.99
C ILE A 1 11.72 -11.65 -21.37
N LYS A 2 12.03 -10.97 -22.49
CA LYS A 2 11.71 -11.51 -23.83
C LYS A 2 12.51 -12.76 -24.17
N GLU A 3 13.76 -12.85 -23.76
CA GLU A 3 14.61 -14.02 -23.98
C GLU A 3 14.15 -15.23 -23.16
N ASP A 4 13.66 -14.99 -21.92
CA ASP A 4 13.19 -16.04 -21.03
C ASP A 4 11.73 -16.44 -21.28
N GLY A 5 10.99 -15.64 -22.06
CA GLY A 5 9.57 -15.84 -22.34
C GLY A 5 8.65 -15.68 -21.12
N VAL A 6 9.14 -15.08 -20.02
CA VAL A 6 8.41 -14.94 -18.75
C VAL A 6 8.57 -13.52 -18.19
N LEU A 7 7.46 -12.91 -17.79
CA LEU A 7 7.41 -11.73 -16.96
C LEU A 7 7.08 -12.13 -15.51
N ARG A 8 8.07 -12.03 -14.63
CA ARG A 8 7.87 -12.26 -13.18
C ARG A 8 7.52 -10.94 -12.51
N VAL A 9 6.39 -10.92 -11.83
CA VAL A 9 5.85 -9.73 -11.14
C VAL A 9 5.62 -10.04 -9.67
N ILE A 10 6.13 -9.18 -8.79
CA ILE A 10 5.83 -9.23 -7.36
C ILE A 10 4.76 -8.21 -7.02
N THR A 11 3.81 -8.62 -6.18
CA THR A 11 2.65 -7.81 -5.80
C THR A 11 2.29 -7.99 -4.33
N ARG A 12 1.22 -7.32 -3.87
CA ARG A 12 0.58 -7.51 -2.56
C ARG A 12 -0.85 -7.99 -2.76
N ASN A 13 -1.39 -8.64 -1.74
CA ASN A 13 -2.78 -9.06 -1.74
C ASN A 13 -3.70 -7.89 -1.35
N SER A 14 -4.34 -7.28 -2.34
CA SER A 14 -5.30 -6.19 -2.16
C SER A 14 -6.19 -6.08 -3.41
N PRO A 15 -7.46 -5.64 -3.29
CA PRO A 15 -8.31 -5.36 -4.45
C PRO A 15 -7.71 -4.33 -5.42
N ALA A 16 -6.87 -3.40 -4.93
CA ALA A 16 -6.18 -2.42 -5.75
C ALA A 16 -5.00 -3.01 -6.55
N THR A 17 -4.45 -4.12 -6.12
CA THR A 17 -3.27 -4.72 -6.71
C THR A 17 -3.57 -6.09 -7.33
N TYR A 18 -3.68 -7.12 -6.50
CA TYR A 18 -3.88 -8.50 -6.87
C TYR A 18 -4.65 -9.26 -5.79
N PHE A 19 -5.60 -10.06 -6.16
CA PHE A 19 -6.26 -11.04 -5.28
C PHE A 19 -6.86 -12.18 -6.12
N GLU A 20 -7.20 -13.27 -5.45
CA GLU A 20 -7.93 -14.37 -6.05
C GLU A 20 -9.39 -14.36 -5.62
N ASP A 21 -10.29 -14.48 -6.58
CA ASP A 21 -11.71 -14.66 -6.35
C ASP A 21 -12.20 -16.01 -6.92
N ARG A 22 -13.51 -16.20 -6.98
CA ARG A 22 -14.12 -17.45 -7.50
C ARG A 22 -13.83 -17.69 -8.99
N ASN A 23 -13.45 -16.66 -9.73
CA ASN A 23 -13.18 -16.69 -11.16
C ASN A 23 -11.68 -16.76 -11.45
N GLY A 24 -10.83 -16.70 -10.44
CA GLY A 24 -9.38 -16.75 -10.51
C GLY A 24 -8.71 -15.45 -10.10
N GLU A 25 -7.51 -15.23 -10.63
CA GLU A 25 -6.68 -14.08 -10.34
C GLU A 25 -7.27 -12.80 -10.92
N THR A 26 -7.29 -11.72 -10.14
CA THR A 26 -7.84 -10.42 -10.52
C THR A 26 -7.19 -9.30 -9.70
N GLY A 27 -7.53 -8.06 -9.99
CA GLY A 27 -7.03 -6.86 -9.34
C GLY A 27 -6.65 -5.80 -10.36
N PHE A 28 -6.70 -4.54 -9.96
CA PHE A 28 -6.47 -3.44 -10.90
C PHE A 28 -5.07 -3.50 -11.52
N GLU A 29 -4.02 -3.65 -10.71
CA GLU A 29 -2.65 -3.72 -11.24
C GLU A 29 -2.34 -5.06 -11.89
N TYR A 30 -2.96 -6.15 -11.42
CA TYR A 30 -2.88 -7.45 -12.08
C TYR A 30 -3.32 -7.37 -13.55
N GLU A 31 -4.47 -6.73 -13.80
CA GLU A 31 -4.96 -6.55 -15.18
C GLU A 31 -4.02 -5.71 -16.05
N LEU A 32 -3.35 -4.69 -15.46
CA LEU A 32 -2.35 -3.91 -16.17
C LEU A 32 -1.12 -4.75 -16.57
N VAL A 33 -0.56 -5.50 -15.62
CA VAL A 33 0.63 -6.32 -15.90
C VAL A 33 0.32 -7.52 -16.79
N LYS A 34 -0.90 -8.05 -16.73
CA LYS A 34 -1.38 -9.10 -17.64
C LYS A 34 -1.39 -8.60 -19.09
N ARG A 35 -1.99 -7.44 -19.33
CA ARG A 35 -1.97 -6.80 -20.66
C ARG A 35 -0.55 -6.53 -21.13
N PHE A 36 0.32 -6.08 -20.25
CA PHE A 36 1.71 -5.83 -20.57
C PHE A 36 2.45 -7.12 -20.94
N ALA A 37 2.21 -8.23 -20.25
CA ALA A 37 2.76 -9.55 -20.61
C ALA A 37 2.24 -10.03 -21.97
N ASP A 38 0.94 -9.86 -22.24
CA ASP A 38 0.32 -10.18 -23.52
C ASP A 38 0.93 -9.36 -24.68
N ASP A 39 1.13 -8.05 -24.49
CA ASP A 39 1.78 -7.16 -25.46
C ASP A 39 3.24 -7.55 -25.75
N LEU A 40 3.93 -8.08 -24.75
CA LEU A 40 5.28 -8.60 -24.89
C LEU A 40 5.33 -10.00 -25.51
N GLY A 41 4.22 -10.73 -25.53
CA GLY A 41 4.13 -12.13 -25.97
C GLY A 41 4.83 -13.10 -25.02
N VAL A 42 4.73 -12.87 -23.69
CA VAL A 42 5.39 -13.67 -22.65
C VAL A 42 4.39 -14.18 -21.62
N GLU A 43 4.75 -15.25 -20.92
CA GLU A 43 3.98 -15.77 -19.79
C GLU A 43 4.07 -14.82 -18.58
N LEU A 44 2.94 -14.52 -17.93
CA LEU A 44 2.91 -13.79 -16.66
C LEU A 44 3.04 -14.76 -15.48
N LYS A 45 3.96 -14.48 -14.55
CA LYS A 45 4.07 -15.16 -13.27
C LYS A 45 3.97 -14.16 -12.12
N ILE A 46 2.98 -14.38 -11.25
CA ILE A 46 2.74 -13.55 -10.07
C ILE A 46 3.36 -14.19 -8.83
N GLU A 47 3.97 -13.36 -8.01
CA GLU A 47 4.47 -13.69 -6.68
C GLU A 47 3.94 -12.65 -5.70
N THR A 48 3.43 -13.06 -4.55
CA THR A 48 3.03 -12.15 -3.48
C THR A 48 4.17 -11.93 -2.51
N ALA A 49 4.39 -10.69 -2.10
CA ALA A 49 5.34 -10.32 -1.06
C ALA A 49 4.73 -10.46 0.32
N ASP A 50 5.51 -10.86 1.30
CA ASP A 50 5.09 -10.90 2.70
C ASP A 50 4.91 -9.48 3.28
N ASN A 51 5.74 -8.54 2.84
CA ASN A 51 5.69 -7.13 3.20
C ASN A 51 6.48 -6.27 2.20
N LEU A 52 6.49 -4.96 2.38
CA LEU A 52 7.17 -4.03 1.47
C LEU A 52 8.70 -4.20 1.46
N ASP A 53 9.32 -4.50 2.59
CA ASP A 53 10.77 -4.71 2.68
C ASP A 53 11.19 -5.98 1.93
N ASP A 54 10.39 -7.07 2.05
CA ASP A 54 10.58 -8.32 1.28
C ASP A 54 10.48 -8.06 -0.22
N MET A 55 9.49 -7.29 -0.64
CA MET A 55 9.29 -6.91 -2.05
C MET A 55 10.53 -6.23 -2.63
N PHE A 56 11.04 -5.17 -1.98
CA PHE A 56 12.22 -4.47 -2.48
C PHE A 56 13.49 -5.32 -2.44
N THR A 57 13.61 -6.19 -1.46
CA THR A 57 14.70 -7.16 -1.37
C THR A 57 14.68 -8.11 -2.56
N LYS A 58 13.53 -8.68 -2.89
CA LYS A 58 13.36 -9.61 -4.02
C LYS A 58 13.58 -8.94 -5.36
N LEU A 59 13.10 -7.70 -5.56
CA LEU A 59 13.34 -6.90 -6.78
C LEU A 59 14.83 -6.68 -7.07
N GLY A 60 15.67 -6.63 -6.05
CA GLY A 60 17.11 -6.44 -6.19
C GLY A 60 17.89 -7.71 -6.51
N GLN A 61 17.27 -8.88 -6.52
CA GLN A 61 17.94 -10.17 -6.75
C GLN A 61 18.11 -10.45 -8.24
N PRO A 62 19.23 -11.06 -8.66
CA PRO A 62 19.47 -11.39 -10.07
C PRO A 62 18.38 -12.27 -10.71
N ASP A 63 17.86 -13.22 -9.97
CA ASP A 63 16.80 -14.14 -10.39
C ASP A 63 15.41 -13.76 -9.85
N GLY A 64 15.30 -12.57 -9.27
CA GLY A 64 14.07 -12.05 -8.69
C GLY A 64 13.05 -11.58 -9.73
N PRO A 65 11.90 -11.06 -9.25
CA PRO A 65 10.88 -10.47 -10.10
C PRO A 65 11.43 -9.25 -10.85
N ALA A 66 11.01 -9.11 -12.10
CA ALA A 66 11.44 -8.01 -12.97
C ALA A 66 10.65 -6.71 -12.72
N LEU A 67 9.49 -6.82 -12.09
CA LEU A 67 8.53 -5.72 -11.91
C LEU A 67 7.78 -5.90 -10.59
N ALA A 68 7.48 -4.79 -9.91
CA ALA A 68 6.52 -4.74 -8.82
C ALA A 68 5.24 -4.03 -9.27
N ALA A 69 4.10 -4.65 -8.99
CA ALA A 69 2.76 -4.09 -9.18
C ALA A 69 2.02 -4.17 -7.82
N ALA A 70 2.21 -3.17 -6.97
CA ALA A 70 1.85 -3.25 -5.56
C ALA A 70 1.35 -1.92 -4.97
N GLY A 71 0.80 -1.03 -5.81
CA GLY A 71 0.30 0.27 -5.36
C GLY A 71 1.42 1.18 -4.82
N LEU A 72 2.61 1.11 -5.42
CA LEU A 72 3.76 1.82 -4.89
C LEU A 72 3.77 3.29 -5.32
N VAL A 73 3.77 4.19 -4.36
CA VAL A 73 4.06 5.61 -4.57
C VAL A 73 5.57 5.82 -4.63
N SER A 74 6.04 6.61 -5.59
CA SER A 74 7.46 6.97 -5.69
C SER A 74 7.87 7.89 -4.53
N SER A 75 9.01 7.61 -3.91
CA SER A 75 9.68 8.49 -2.95
C SER A 75 11.17 8.56 -3.25
N GLU A 76 11.87 9.57 -2.74
CA GLU A 76 13.33 9.69 -2.93
C GLU A 76 14.06 8.42 -2.47
N LYS A 77 13.64 7.83 -1.35
CA LYS A 77 14.20 6.58 -0.83
C LYS A 77 13.99 5.42 -1.79
N ARG A 78 12.76 5.27 -2.32
CA ARG A 78 12.41 4.16 -3.22
C ARG A 78 13.03 4.30 -4.61
N LEU A 79 13.24 5.53 -5.09
CA LEU A 79 13.95 5.80 -6.35
C LEU A 79 15.43 5.37 -6.31
N GLN A 80 16.01 5.22 -5.13
CA GLN A 80 17.35 4.65 -4.95
C GLN A 80 17.37 3.12 -5.09
N GLN A 81 16.23 2.46 -4.89
CA GLN A 81 16.10 1.00 -4.88
C GLN A 81 15.50 0.45 -6.18
N ALA A 82 14.61 1.20 -6.82
CA ALA A 82 13.92 0.76 -8.03
C ALA A 82 13.61 1.93 -8.97
N LYS A 83 13.45 1.61 -10.26
CA LYS A 83 12.93 2.55 -11.25
C LYS A 83 11.41 2.47 -11.27
N PHE A 84 10.75 3.61 -11.42
CA PHE A 84 9.32 3.70 -11.56
C PHE A 84 8.90 3.91 -13.02
N SER A 85 7.75 3.39 -13.40
CA SER A 85 7.08 3.72 -14.66
C SER A 85 6.54 5.16 -14.62
N HIS A 86 5.95 5.62 -15.72
CA HIS A 86 5.09 6.80 -15.67
C HIS A 86 3.90 6.52 -14.73
N PRO A 87 3.47 7.52 -13.95
CA PRO A 87 2.27 7.40 -13.11
C PRO A 87 1.05 7.05 -13.98
N TYR A 88 0.27 6.09 -13.55
CA TYR A 88 -0.98 5.66 -14.20
C TYR A 88 -2.20 5.90 -13.31
N LEU A 89 -1.98 6.25 -12.04
CA LEU A 89 -3.02 6.58 -11.08
C LEU A 89 -2.50 7.66 -10.11
N GLU A 90 -3.32 8.66 -9.86
CA GLU A 90 -3.09 9.62 -8.78
C GLU A 90 -3.87 9.21 -7.55
N VAL A 91 -3.17 9.10 -6.42
CA VAL A 91 -3.76 8.77 -5.13
C VAL A 91 -3.42 9.85 -4.11
N THR A 92 -4.29 10.05 -3.14
CA THR A 92 -4.08 11.01 -2.05
C THR A 92 -4.01 10.27 -0.73
N PRO A 93 -2.98 10.48 0.08
CA PRO A 93 -2.95 9.98 1.46
C PRO A 93 -4.13 10.55 2.24
N GLN A 94 -4.87 9.71 2.92
CA GLN A 94 -6.03 10.08 3.72
C GLN A 94 -5.83 9.63 5.16
N ILE A 95 -6.12 10.53 6.10
CA ILE A 95 -6.17 10.18 7.52
C ILE A 95 -7.52 9.54 7.78
N ILE A 96 -7.48 8.34 8.34
CA ILE A 96 -8.66 7.54 8.66
C ILE A 96 -8.89 7.57 10.16
N TYR A 97 -10.11 7.89 10.55
CA TYR A 97 -10.52 7.94 11.96
C TYR A 97 -11.88 7.27 12.16
N ARG A 98 -12.22 6.98 13.42
CA ARG A 98 -13.48 6.34 13.77
C ARG A 98 -14.61 7.37 13.95
N ASN A 99 -15.77 7.06 13.41
CA ASN A 99 -17.00 7.84 13.64
C ASN A 99 -17.26 8.01 15.15
N GLY A 100 -17.68 9.21 15.55
CA GLY A 100 -17.85 9.55 16.96
C GLY A 100 -16.59 10.05 17.67
N GLN A 101 -15.43 9.96 17.03
CA GLN A 101 -14.19 10.61 17.50
C GLN A 101 -14.04 12.00 16.86
N SER A 102 -13.21 12.84 17.47
CA SER A 102 -12.88 14.16 16.91
C SER A 102 -12.16 13.99 15.58
N ARG A 103 -12.67 14.65 14.53
CA ARG A 103 -12.04 14.68 13.20
C ARG A 103 -10.71 15.40 13.29
N PRO A 104 -9.58 14.77 12.87
CA PRO A 104 -8.32 15.48 12.73
C PRO A 104 -8.43 16.54 11.63
N THR A 105 -7.96 17.75 11.90
CA THR A 105 -7.97 18.88 10.95
C THR A 105 -6.58 19.43 10.68
N SER A 106 -5.62 19.02 11.49
CA SER A 106 -4.22 19.43 11.40
C SER A 106 -3.27 18.34 11.90
N ALA A 107 -2.00 18.46 11.58
CA ALA A 107 -0.97 17.54 12.08
C ALA A 107 -0.86 17.56 13.62
N ALA A 108 -1.21 18.67 14.29
CA ALA A 108 -1.21 18.74 15.73
C ALA A 108 -2.25 17.81 16.38
N ASP A 109 -3.33 17.50 15.68
CA ASP A 109 -4.39 16.59 16.16
C ASP A 109 -3.97 15.12 16.18
N LEU A 110 -2.83 14.79 15.58
CA LEU A 110 -2.24 13.45 15.63
C LEU A 110 -1.46 13.19 16.93
N VAL A 111 -1.11 14.27 17.67
CA VAL A 111 -0.35 14.15 18.92
C VAL A 111 -1.15 13.38 19.95
N GLY A 112 -0.53 12.36 20.55
CA GLY A 112 -1.13 11.52 21.59
C GLY A 112 -2.18 10.52 21.08
N LYS A 113 -2.32 10.35 19.76
CA LYS A 113 -3.18 9.34 19.16
C LYS A 113 -2.44 8.03 18.97
N ARG A 114 -3.17 6.91 19.09
CA ARG A 114 -2.67 5.59 18.72
C ARG A 114 -2.75 5.46 17.19
N ILE A 115 -1.61 5.54 16.53
CA ILE A 115 -1.51 5.51 15.07
C ILE A 115 -0.74 4.26 14.66
N THR A 116 -1.28 3.49 13.74
CA THR A 116 -0.58 2.36 13.12
C THR A 116 -0.63 2.51 11.61
N VAL A 117 0.51 2.25 10.95
CA VAL A 117 0.64 2.25 9.49
C VAL A 117 1.43 1.04 9.03
N LEU A 118 1.37 0.73 7.74
CA LEU A 118 2.19 -0.33 7.16
C LEU A 118 3.66 0.03 7.23
N LYS A 119 4.48 -0.90 7.70
CA LYS A 119 5.93 -0.76 7.75
C LYS A 119 6.52 -0.52 6.37
N GLY A 120 7.44 0.44 6.30
CA GLY A 120 8.10 0.82 5.05
C GLY A 120 7.19 1.50 4.03
N SER A 121 5.96 1.89 4.41
CA SER A 121 5.04 2.61 3.53
C SER A 121 5.44 4.09 3.38
N SER A 122 4.93 4.73 2.31
CA SER A 122 5.04 6.19 2.15
C SER A 122 4.38 6.95 3.31
N HIS A 123 3.36 6.37 3.94
CA HIS A 123 2.69 6.95 5.11
C HIS A 123 3.60 6.95 6.34
N ALA A 124 4.39 5.88 6.56
CA ALA A 124 5.39 5.84 7.62
C ALA A 124 6.46 6.91 7.39
N GLU A 125 6.94 7.09 6.15
CA GLU A 125 7.88 8.16 5.78
C GLU A 125 7.29 9.56 6.08
N GLN A 126 6.01 9.80 5.72
CA GLN A 126 5.32 11.06 5.99
C GLN A 126 5.18 11.33 7.49
N LEU A 127 4.80 10.32 8.28
CA LEU A 127 4.70 10.44 9.74
C LEU A 127 6.07 10.72 10.39
N ALA A 128 7.14 10.11 9.88
CA ALA A 128 8.49 10.38 10.33
C ALA A 128 8.89 11.86 10.12
N GLU A 129 8.53 12.44 8.96
CA GLU A 129 8.75 13.86 8.69
C GLU A 129 7.88 14.77 9.58
N LEU A 130 6.61 14.41 9.78
CA LEU A 130 5.72 15.16 10.69
C LEU A 130 6.21 15.12 12.14
N LYS A 131 6.72 13.99 12.60
CA LYS A 131 7.27 13.82 13.94
C LYS A 131 8.44 14.78 14.24
N LYS A 132 9.22 15.18 13.23
CA LYS A 132 10.29 16.18 13.39
C LYS A 132 9.73 17.56 13.79
N LYS A 133 8.54 17.92 13.29
CA LYS A 133 7.86 19.19 13.59
C LYS A 133 6.97 19.09 14.83
N TYR A 134 6.42 17.91 15.06
CA TYR A 134 5.49 17.59 16.15
C TYR A 134 6.01 16.36 16.92
N PRO A 135 6.98 16.53 17.85
CA PRO A 135 7.63 15.39 18.52
C PRO A 135 6.69 14.50 19.35
N GLY A 136 5.51 15.02 19.67
CA GLY A 136 4.45 14.27 20.38
C GLY A 136 3.66 13.31 19.48
N ILE A 137 3.88 13.31 18.15
CA ILE A 137 3.33 12.29 17.27
C ILE A 137 4.10 11.01 17.53
N ASP A 138 3.36 9.96 17.90
CA ASP A 138 3.89 8.62 18.00
C ASP A 138 3.08 7.65 17.14
N TYR A 139 3.74 6.67 16.52
CA TYR A 139 3.08 5.72 15.63
C TYR A 139 3.81 4.40 15.62
N GLU A 140 3.06 3.36 15.34
CA GLU A 140 3.56 2.00 15.17
C GLU A 140 3.61 1.64 13.68
N GLU A 141 4.71 1.05 13.25
CA GLU A 141 4.83 0.42 11.94
C GLU A 141 4.62 -1.09 12.09
N SER A 142 3.65 -1.63 11.36
CA SER A 142 3.35 -3.06 11.37
C SER A 142 3.61 -3.68 10.00
N ASP A 143 4.29 -4.82 10.00
CA ASP A 143 4.49 -5.71 8.85
C ASP A 143 3.57 -6.95 8.90
N ALA A 144 2.80 -7.09 9.98
CA ALA A 144 1.86 -8.19 10.21
C ALA A 144 0.42 -7.90 9.76
N VAL A 145 0.18 -6.74 9.11
CA VAL A 145 -1.17 -6.30 8.72
C VAL A 145 -1.18 -5.79 7.28
N GLU A 146 -2.35 -5.87 6.66
CA GLU A 146 -2.65 -5.23 5.39
C GLU A 146 -3.56 -4.01 5.58
N VAL A 147 -3.81 -3.24 4.52
CA VAL A 147 -4.68 -2.04 4.58
C VAL A 147 -6.06 -2.37 5.16
N VAL A 148 -6.64 -3.49 4.78
CA VAL A 148 -7.95 -3.94 5.28
C VAL A 148 -7.94 -4.15 6.79
N ASP A 149 -6.83 -4.62 7.35
CA ASP A 149 -6.68 -4.82 8.80
C ASP A 149 -6.55 -3.48 9.53
N LEU A 150 -5.82 -2.51 8.97
CA LEU A 150 -5.74 -1.16 9.53
C LEU A 150 -7.13 -0.49 9.58
N LEU A 151 -7.94 -0.62 8.51
CA LEU A 151 -9.30 -0.09 8.49
C LEU A 151 -10.18 -0.78 9.54
N ARG A 152 -10.05 -2.10 9.72
CA ARG A 152 -10.74 -2.86 10.77
C ARG A 152 -10.33 -2.40 12.16
N MET A 153 -9.04 -2.21 12.41
CA MET A 153 -8.53 -1.73 13.70
C MET A 153 -9.10 -0.36 14.08
N VAL A 154 -9.27 0.54 13.10
CA VAL A 154 -9.97 1.83 13.31
C VAL A 154 -11.46 1.61 13.55
N ASP A 155 -12.14 0.79 12.74
CA ASP A 155 -13.57 0.51 12.86
C ASP A 155 -13.94 -0.06 14.23
N GLU A 156 -13.09 -0.95 14.75
CA GLU A 156 -13.25 -1.58 16.07
C GLU A 156 -12.74 -0.70 17.23
N GLY A 157 -12.02 0.39 16.95
CA GLY A 157 -11.45 1.29 17.95
C GLY A 157 -10.19 0.76 18.64
N GLN A 158 -9.51 -0.20 18.05
CA GLN A 158 -8.23 -0.73 18.51
C GLN A 158 -7.13 0.32 18.38
N ILE A 159 -7.15 1.11 17.29
CA ILE A 159 -6.33 2.28 17.07
C ILE A 159 -7.21 3.51 16.84
N ASP A 160 -6.66 4.70 17.02
CA ASP A 160 -7.41 5.96 16.84
C ASP A 160 -7.36 6.43 15.39
N LEU A 161 -6.21 6.26 14.73
CA LEU A 161 -5.95 6.74 13.38
C LEU A 161 -5.09 5.76 12.58
N THR A 162 -5.28 5.79 11.26
CA THR A 162 -4.32 5.26 10.29
C THR A 162 -4.24 6.18 9.08
N LEU A 163 -3.24 5.98 8.21
CA LEU A 163 -3.11 6.63 6.92
C LEU A 163 -3.23 5.58 5.82
N VAL A 164 -4.09 5.85 4.85
CA VAL A 164 -4.38 4.96 3.72
C VAL A 164 -4.58 5.77 2.46
N ASP A 165 -4.18 5.27 1.31
CA ASP A 165 -4.41 5.92 0.04
C ASP A 165 -5.89 5.90 -0.38
N SER A 166 -6.33 6.95 -1.07
CA SER A 166 -7.74 7.20 -1.42
C SER A 166 -8.38 6.06 -2.21
N ASN A 167 -7.66 5.39 -3.10
CA ASN A 167 -8.16 4.23 -3.85
C ASN A 167 -8.44 3.04 -2.96
N GLU A 168 -7.56 2.75 -1.99
CA GLU A 168 -7.75 1.67 -1.02
C GLU A 168 -8.94 1.95 -0.10
N VAL A 169 -9.10 3.20 0.33
CA VAL A 169 -10.28 3.61 1.10
C VAL A 169 -11.55 3.40 0.30
N ALA A 170 -11.58 3.87 -0.96
CA ALA A 170 -12.76 3.76 -1.82
C ALA A 170 -13.20 2.30 -2.05
N MET A 171 -12.25 1.38 -2.15
CA MET A 171 -12.53 -0.04 -2.36
C MET A 171 -13.01 -0.76 -1.10
N ASN A 172 -12.57 -0.31 0.08
CA ASN A 172 -12.77 -1.05 1.32
C ASN A 172 -13.77 -0.41 2.29
N GLN A 173 -14.03 0.91 2.18
CA GLN A 173 -14.84 1.66 3.16
C GLN A 173 -16.25 1.08 3.37
N VAL A 174 -16.84 0.45 2.36
CA VAL A 174 -18.17 -0.15 2.44
C VAL A 174 -18.27 -1.25 3.51
N TYR A 175 -17.16 -1.89 3.82
CA TYR A 175 -17.09 -2.97 4.82
C TYR A 175 -16.87 -2.46 6.25
N PHE A 176 -16.56 -1.17 6.42
CA PHE A 176 -16.20 -0.57 7.71
C PHE A 176 -17.09 0.65 8.02
N PRO A 177 -18.29 0.42 8.59
CA PRO A 177 -19.32 1.45 8.73
C PRO A 177 -18.93 2.59 9.68
N ASN A 178 -17.98 2.36 10.59
CA ASN A 178 -17.52 3.39 11.53
C ASN A 178 -16.29 4.17 11.01
N VAL A 179 -15.69 3.77 9.90
CA VAL A 179 -14.55 4.47 9.31
C VAL A 179 -14.98 5.78 8.66
N ARG A 180 -14.19 6.83 8.87
CA ARG A 180 -14.35 8.17 8.27
C ARG A 180 -13.01 8.68 7.77
N VAL A 181 -13.06 9.49 6.72
CA VAL A 181 -11.93 10.24 6.18
C VAL A 181 -11.93 11.64 6.79
N ALA A 182 -10.75 12.10 7.26
CA ALA A 182 -10.55 13.42 7.83
C ALA A 182 -10.52 14.55 6.79
#